data_2e783e51e065e0caece5c5f7b30ec4ec
#
_entry.id   2e783e51e065e0caece5c5f7b30ec4ec
#
_cell.length_a   1.000
_cell.length_b   1.000
_cell.length_c   1.000
_cell.angle_alpha   90.00
_cell.angle_beta   90.00
_cell.angle_gamma   90.00
#
_symmetry.space_group_name_H-M   'P 1'
#
loop_
_entity.id
_entity.type
_entity.pdbx_description
1 polymer ?
#
loop_
_entity_poly.entity_id
_entity_poly.type
_entity_poly.pdbx_seq_one_letter_code
_entity_poly.pdbx_strand_id
1 'polypeptide(L)'
;MKGLERESHFTLNENAMFFECAYSCDNALFLQLDDRSFFITDSRYTQEAKESVQPKNGVLAEVIESSDLVQSAIDLIAKHSVKKLFFDPNQVNLQTYKRLDSAVGDKVVLEGVPSYHRQKRIIKNEHEIQLLKKSQALNVEAFENFAEYVKKIFDEKESLSERYLQHKVKDFLTKEGVYDLSFEPILALNANASKPHALPSAKDFLKAEHSILLDMGIKYERYCSDRTRTAFFDPKDFVFTREQSFKDKERQKIYDIVKEAQEKAISGIRAGMTGKEADGLARGVISDYGYGQYFTHSTGHGIGLDIHELPYISSRSGTILEEGMVFSIEPGIYIPGFFGVRIEDLVVIKNSRAELL
;
A
#
# COMPACT_ATOMS: atom_id res chain seq x y z
N MET A 1 19.43 -0.34 -15.07
CA MET A 1 18.45 0.04 -16.12
C MET A 1 19.09 1.08 -17.02
N LYS A 2 19.20 0.81 -18.34
CA LYS A 2 19.55 1.84 -19.33
C LYS A 2 18.45 2.89 -19.24
N GLY A 3 18.84 4.18 -19.22
CA GLY A 3 17.95 5.30 -18.99
C GLY A 3 16.65 5.15 -19.79
N LEU A 4 15.55 5.17 -19.07
CA LEU A 4 14.25 5.42 -19.66
C LEU A 4 14.38 6.82 -20.29
N GLU A 5 14.49 6.86 -21.61
CA GLU A 5 14.29 8.06 -22.39
C GLU A 5 13.03 8.74 -21.83
N ARG A 6 13.00 10.06 -21.81
CA ARG A 6 11.87 10.82 -21.29
C ARG A 6 10.66 10.58 -22.19
N GLU A 7 9.94 9.48 -21.89
CA GLU A 7 8.77 9.10 -22.67
C GLU A 7 7.64 10.10 -22.41
N SER A 8 7.02 10.59 -23.48
CA SER A 8 5.84 11.44 -23.36
C SER A 8 4.69 10.65 -22.75
N HIS A 9 4.10 11.16 -21.67
CA HIS A 9 3.02 10.50 -20.94
C HIS A 9 2.13 11.50 -20.23
N PHE A 10 0.94 11.06 -19.83
CA PHE A 10 0.05 11.86 -18.96
C PHE A 10 -0.58 11.04 -17.86
N THR A 11 -1.00 11.73 -16.81
CA THR A 11 -1.76 11.13 -15.71
C THR A 11 -2.74 12.10 -15.08
N LEU A 12 -3.85 11.55 -14.55
CA LEU A 12 -4.81 12.25 -13.70
C LEU A 12 -4.81 11.69 -12.27
N ASN A 13 -3.93 10.73 -11.98
CA ASN A 13 -3.82 10.10 -10.66
C ASN A 13 -2.92 10.94 -9.75
N GLU A 14 -3.43 11.29 -8.56
CA GLU A 14 -2.73 12.15 -7.62
C GLU A 14 -1.37 11.60 -7.18
N ASN A 15 -1.26 10.30 -6.88
CA ASN A 15 0.02 9.71 -6.46
C ASN A 15 1.03 9.67 -7.61
N ALA A 16 0.55 9.49 -8.86
CA ALA A 16 1.42 9.58 -10.04
C ALA A 16 1.88 11.03 -10.27
N MET A 17 0.98 12.03 -10.13
CA MET A 17 1.36 13.45 -10.21
C MET A 17 2.37 13.83 -9.15
N PHE A 18 2.14 13.42 -7.90
CA PHE A 18 3.08 13.66 -6.80
C PHE A 18 4.45 13.05 -7.10
N PHE A 19 4.48 11.83 -7.61
CA PHE A 19 5.74 11.20 -8.02
C PHE A 19 6.46 11.97 -9.12
N GLU A 20 5.75 12.60 -10.06
CA GLU A 20 6.34 13.33 -11.18
C GLU A 20 6.80 14.76 -10.82
N CYS A 21 6.15 15.44 -9.87
CA CYS A 21 6.44 16.84 -9.57
C CYS A 21 6.31 17.24 -8.08
N ALA A 22 6.23 16.28 -7.17
CA ALA A 22 6.08 16.47 -5.71
C ALA A 22 4.83 17.25 -5.28
N TYR A 23 3.86 17.41 -6.18
CA TYR A 23 2.57 18.07 -5.91
C TYR A 23 1.44 17.33 -6.61
N SER A 24 0.25 17.35 -6.02
CA SER A 24 -0.99 16.86 -6.64
C SER A 24 -2.22 17.52 -6.02
N CYS A 25 -3.31 17.58 -6.78
CA CYS A 25 -4.64 17.97 -6.32
C CYS A 25 -5.70 17.18 -7.08
N ASP A 26 -6.94 17.22 -6.60
CA ASP A 26 -8.06 16.42 -7.13
C ASP A 26 -8.50 16.81 -8.56
N ASN A 27 -8.21 18.04 -8.99
CA ASN A 27 -8.53 18.52 -10.31
C ASN A 27 -7.28 18.98 -11.08
N ALA A 28 -6.47 18.03 -11.47
CA ALA A 28 -5.26 18.28 -12.25
C ALA A 28 -4.99 17.21 -13.29
N LEU A 29 -4.13 17.55 -14.26
CA LEU A 29 -3.55 16.66 -15.24
C LEU A 29 -2.04 16.97 -15.33
N PHE A 30 -1.20 15.98 -15.12
CA PHE A 30 0.22 16.08 -15.42
C PHE A 30 0.49 15.55 -16.82
N LEU A 31 1.26 16.30 -17.60
CA LEU A 31 1.63 15.98 -18.97
C LEU A 31 3.14 16.14 -19.14
N GLN A 32 3.82 15.07 -19.52
CA GLN A 32 5.21 15.06 -19.97
C GLN A 32 5.25 14.98 -21.48
N LEU A 33 5.90 15.92 -22.13
CA LEU A 33 6.13 15.93 -23.57
C LEU A 33 7.64 16.07 -23.82
N ASP A 34 8.30 14.98 -24.18
CA ASP A 34 9.75 14.89 -24.36
C ASP A 34 10.53 15.52 -23.18
N ASP A 35 11.11 16.69 -23.34
CA ASP A 35 11.90 17.40 -22.35
C ASP A 35 11.13 18.45 -21.51
N ARG A 36 9.81 18.56 -21.71
CA ARG A 36 8.96 19.55 -21.05
C ARG A 36 7.86 18.87 -20.24
N SER A 37 7.62 19.40 -19.05
CA SER A 37 6.55 18.91 -18.16
C SER A 37 5.54 20.04 -17.92
N PHE A 38 4.27 19.67 -17.82
CA PHE A 38 3.17 20.59 -17.55
C PHE A 38 2.29 20.04 -16.43
N PHE A 39 1.96 20.91 -15.48
CA PHE A 39 0.95 20.65 -14.46
C PHE A 39 -0.25 21.53 -14.74
N ILE A 40 -1.32 20.96 -15.25
CA ILE A 40 -2.53 21.66 -15.68
C ILE A 40 -3.56 21.54 -14.58
N THR A 41 -4.05 22.67 -14.06
CA THR A 41 -5.06 22.68 -12.98
C THR A 41 -5.97 23.91 -13.10
N ASP A 42 -7.01 24.01 -12.29
CA ASP A 42 -7.89 25.16 -12.29
C ASP A 42 -7.45 26.27 -11.31
N SER A 43 -8.17 27.41 -11.34
CA SER A 43 -7.84 28.58 -10.53
C SER A 43 -7.82 28.35 -9.02
N ARG A 44 -8.48 27.28 -8.51
CA ARG A 44 -8.51 26.95 -7.07
C ARG A 44 -7.13 26.49 -6.57
N TYR A 45 -6.35 25.84 -7.44
CA TYR A 45 -5.06 25.21 -7.10
C TYR A 45 -3.85 25.87 -7.75
N THR A 46 -4.04 26.78 -8.70
CA THR A 46 -2.94 27.37 -9.50
C THR A 46 -1.87 28.02 -8.64
N GLN A 47 -2.26 28.76 -7.60
CA GLN A 47 -1.28 29.44 -6.74
C GLN A 47 -0.46 28.42 -5.96
N GLU A 48 -1.11 27.48 -5.29
CA GLU A 48 -0.44 26.44 -4.50
C GLU A 48 0.47 25.58 -5.39
N ALA A 49 0.01 25.21 -6.59
CA ALA A 49 0.81 24.44 -7.54
C ALA A 49 2.10 25.18 -7.94
N LYS A 50 2.04 26.51 -8.19
CA LYS A 50 3.23 27.33 -8.51
C LYS A 50 4.25 27.39 -7.38
N GLU A 51 3.78 27.29 -6.13
CA GLU A 51 4.63 27.34 -4.94
C GLU A 51 5.20 25.96 -4.59
N SER A 52 4.49 24.88 -4.93
CA SER A 52 4.74 23.51 -4.41
C SER A 52 5.37 22.57 -5.42
N VAL A 53 5.14 22.75 -6.73
CA VAL A 53 5.72 21.88 -7.77
C VAL A 53 7.25 21.94 -7.71
N GLN A 54 7.87 20.78 -7.67
CA GLN A 54 9.32 20.62 -7.59
C GLN A 54 9.87 20.01 -8.88
N PRO A 55 11.14 20.35 -9.25
CA PRO A 55 11.76 19.76 -10.42
C PRO A 55 12.05 18.28 -10.21
N LYS A 56 11.73 17.46 -11.21
CA LYS A 56 12.13 16.07 -11.27
C LYS A 56 13.13 15.86 -12.41
N ASN A 57 14.26 15.23 -12.09
CA ASN A 57 15.34 15.00 -13.05
C ASN A 57 15.81 16.31 -13.76
N GLY A 58 15.77 17.43 -13.01
CA GLY A 58 16.16 18.75 -13.51
C GLY A 58 15.12 19.47 -14.38
N VAL A 59 13.90 18.92 -14.50
CA VAL A 59 12.78 19.55 -15.23
C VAL A 59 11.72 20.01 -14.25
N LEU A 60 11.44 21.29 -14.22
CA LEU A 60 10.32 21.88 -13.49
C LEU A 60 9.07 21.88 -14.39
N ALA A 61 7.96 21.34 -13.88
CA ALA A 61 6.71 21.40 -14.61
C ALA A 61 6.15 22.83 -14.66
N GLU A 62 5.80 23.28 -15.86
CA GLU A 62 5.10 24.55 -16.07
C GLU A 62 3.66 24.43 -15.57
N VAL A 63 3.26 25.29 -14.64
CA VAL A 63 1.89 25.29 -14.09
C VAL A 63 0.98 26.11 -15.02
N ILE A 64 -0.05 25.45 -15.54
CA ILE A 64 -1.03 26.04 -16.45
C ILE A 64 -2.41 26.07 -15.78
N GLU A 65 -2.98 27.27 -15.71
CA GLU A 65 -4.37 27.44 -15.29
C GLU A 65 -5.33 27.16 -16.44
N SER A 66 -6.32 26.29 -16.22
CA SER A 66 -7.32 25.96 -17.22
C SER A 66 -8.64 25.54 -16.58
N SER A 67 -9.75 25.97 -17.17
CA SER A 67 -11.09 25.46 -16.85
C SER A 67 -11.40 24.12 -17.55
N ASP A 68 -10.61 23.72 -18.56
CA ASP A 68 -10.70 22.43 -19.26
C ASP A 68 -9.31 21.81 -19.42
N LEU A 69 -8.95 20.96 -18.48
CA LEU A 69 -7.64 20.32 -18.39
C LEU A 69 -7.30 19.50 -19.64
N VAL A 70 -8.31 18.79 -20.17
CA VAL A 70 -8.13 17.91 -21.34
C VAL A 70 -7.92 18.73 -22.60
N GLN A 71 -8.66 19.84 -22.78
CA GLN A 71 -8.47 20.72 -23.93
C GLN A 71 -7.08 21.36 -23.89
N SER A 72 -6.63 21.83 -22.73
CA SER A 72 -5.27 22.39 -22.60
C SER A 72 -4.19 21.35 -22.90
N ALA A 73 -4.38 20.10 -22.46
CA ALA A 73 -3.46 19.01 -22.82
C ALA A 73 -3.44 18.77 -24.35
N ILE A 74 -4.59 18.76 -25.00
CA ILE A 74 -4.71 18.65 -26.48
C ILE A 74 -3.95 19.76 -27.18
N ASP A 75 -4.13 21.02 -26.74
CA ASP A 75 -3.48 22.20 -27.34
C ASP A 75 -1.95 22.14 -27.17
N LEU A 76 -1.47 21.65 -26.03
CA LEU A 76 -0.06 21.41 -25.79
C LEU A 76 0.51 20.30 -26.68
N ILE A 77 -0.16 19.18 -26.77
CA ILE A 77 0.23 18.05 -27.63
C ILE A 77 0.33 18.51 -29.07
N ALA A 78 -0.63 19.33 -29.54
CA ALA A 78 -0.63 19.86 -30.91
C ALA A 78 0.54 20.81 -31.22
N LYS A 79 1.06 21.52 -30.20
CA LYS A 79 2.22 22.44 -30.33
C LYS A 79 3.56 21.68 -30.30
N HIS A 80 3.57 20.46 -29.82
CA HIS A 80 4.78 19.64 -29.69
C HIS A 80 4.71 18.44 -30.67
N SER A 81 5.82 18.10 -31.29
CA SER A 81 5.88 17.02 -32.30
C SER A 81 5.94 15.64 -31.69
N VAL A 82 5.01 15.34 -30.77
CA VAL A 82 4.92 14.05 -30.09
C VAL A 82 4.35 13.00 -31.02
N LYS A 83 4.97 11.82 -31.08
CA LYS A 83 4.48 10.70 -31.91
C LYS A 83 3.75 9.65 -31.09
N LYS A 84 4.06 9.54 -29.80
CA LYS A 84 3.49 8.55 -28.91
C LYS A 84 3.30 9.18 -27.54
N LEU A 85 2.18 8.87 -26.88
CA LEU A 85 1.82 9.32 -25.55
C LEU A 85 1.35 8.15 -24.70
N PHE A 86 2.09 7.83 -23.64
CA PHE A 86 1.77 6.74 -22.72
C PHE A 86 0.78 7.17 -21.65
N PHE A 87 -0.06 6.23 -21.21
CA PHE A 87 -0.96 6.44 -20.08
C PHE A 87 -1.33 5.12 -19.41
N ASP A 88 -1.83 5.18 -18.18
CA ASP A 88 -2.40 4.00 -17.51
C ASP A 88 -3.91 3.89 -17.82
N PRO A 89 -4.35 2.87 -18.59
CA PRO A 89 -5.75 2.72 -18.96
C PRO A 89 -6.68 2.42 -17.78
N ASN A 90 -6.12 2.00 -16.62
CA ASN A 90 -6.91 1.80 -15.40
C ASN A 90 -7.21 3.11 -14.66
N GLN A 91 -6.53 4.21 -15.01
CA GLN A 91 -6.63 5.49 -14.32
C GLN A 91 -7.22 6.60 -15.19
N VAL A 92 -7.51 6.32 -16.46
CA VAL A 92 -8.10 7.27 -17.40
C VAL A 92 -9.51 6.83 -17.75
N ASN A 93 -10.49 7.69 -17.46
CA ASN A 93 -11.87 7.38 -17.82
C ASN A 93 -12.09 7.43 -19.34
N LEU A 94 -13.09 6.71 -19.82
CA LEU A 94 -13.38 6.56 -21.25
C LEU A 94 -13.67 7.88 -21.95
N GLN A 95 -14.27 8.85 -21.27
CA GLN A 95 -14.58 10.16 -21.85
C GLN A 95 -13.30 10.95 -22.13
N THR A 96 -12.38 11.00 -21.17
CA THR A 96 -11.06 11.63 -21.33
C THR A 96 -10.28 10.98 -22.47
N TYR A 97 -10.22 9.63 -22.48
CA TYR A 97 -9.56 8.90 -23.57
C TYR A 97 -10.14 9.25 -24.93
N LYS A 98 -11.46 9.20 -25.11
CA LYS A 98 -12.10 9.51 -26.39
C LYS A 98 -11.88 10.96 -26.85
N ARG A 99 -11.86 11.91 -25.94
CA ARG A 99 -11.55 13.33 -26.27
C ARG A 99 -10.13 13.46 -26.80
N LEU A 100 -9.16 12.87 -26.11
CA LEU A 100 -7.76 12.88 -26.55
C LEU A 100 -7.60 12.18 -27.91
N ASP A 101 -8.10 10.94 -28.02
CA ASP A 101 -7.98 10.10 -29.23
C ASP A 101 -8.56 10.77 -30.46
N SER A 102 -9.77 11.35 -30.33
CA SER A 102 -10.41 12.09 -31.42
C SER A 102 -9.68 13.36 -31.82
N ALA A 103 -9.01 14.03 -30.87
CA ALA A 103 -8.31 15.29 -31.13
C ALA A 103 -6.91 15.07 -31.72
N VAL A 104 -6.18 14.04 -31.24
CA VAL A 104 -4.82 13.76 -31.76
C VAL A 104 -4.86 12.99 -33.07
N GLY A 105 -5.94 12.20 -33.32
CA GLY A 105 -6.13 11.40 -34.52
C GLY A 105 -4.95 10.48 -34.81
N ASP A 106 -4.66 10.25 -36.10
CA ASP A 106 -3.55 9.39 -36.55
C ASP A 106 -2.16 10.02 -36.34
N LYS A 107 -2.08 11.24 -35.79
CA LYS A 107 -0.80 11.96 -35.61
C LYS A 107 -0.03 11.50 -34.37
N VAL A 108 -0.72 11.06 -33.33
CA VAL A 108 -0.13 10.63 -32.05
C VAL A 108 -0.73 9.29 -31.65
N VAL A 109 0.12 8.31 -31.42
CA VAL A 109 -0.32 7.01 -30.88
C VAL A 109 -0.54 7.14 -29.36
N LEU A 110 -1.78 6.96 -28.91
CA LEU A 110 -2.09 6.82 -27.49
C LEU A 110 -1.85 5.37 -27.06
N GLU A 111 -0.80 5.11 -26.28
CA GLU A 111 -0.43 3.76 -25.84
C GLU A 111 -0.81 3.54 -24.38
N GLY A 112 -1.85 2.72 -24.15
CA GLY A 112 -2.29 2.32 -22.83
C GLY A 112 -1.39 1.22 -22.25
N VAL A 113 -0.65 1.54 -21.19
CA VAL A 113 0.21 0.59 -20.47
C VAL A 113 -0.34 0.42 -19.04
N PRO A 114 -0.92 -0.76 -18.73
CA PRO A 114 -1.44 -1.00 -17.37
C PRO A 114 -0.36 -0.80 -16.31
N SER A 115 -0.72 -0.07 -15.25
CA SER A 115 0.17 0.26 -14.13
C SER A 115 1.41 1.07 -14.53
N TYR A 116 1.36 1.86 -15.61
CA TYR A 116 2.50 2.63 -16.15
C TYR A 116 3.27 3.39 -15.07
N HIS A 117 2.58 4.21 -14.28
CA HIS A 117 3.24 5.00 -13.23
C HIS A 117 3.66 4.15 -12.01
N ARG A 118 2.97 3.03 -11.72
CA ARG A 118 3.40 2.08 -10.69
C ARG A 118 4.68 1.35 -11.10
N GLN A 119 4.86 1.05 -12.39
CA GLN A 119 6.12 0.48 -12.91
C GLN A 119 7.28 1.46 -12.72
N LYS A 120 7.07 2.77 -12.93
CA LYS A 120 8.10 3.80 -12.69
C LYS A 120 8.50 3.92 -11.21
N ARG A 121 7.60 3.55 -10.26
CA ARG A 121 7.79 3.64 -8.81
C ARG A 121 8.18 2.31 -8.15
N ILE A 122 8.31 1.23 -8.92
CA ILE A 122 8.55 -0.11 -8.36
C ILE A 122 9.86 -0.18 -7.57
N ILE A 123 10.92 0.51 -8.04
CA ILE A 123 12.19 0.67 -7.36
C ILE A 123 12.18 1.96 -6.55
N LYS A 124 12.35 1.86 -5.24
CA LYS A 124 12.45 2.98 -4.31
C LYS A 124 13.89 3.45 -4.19
N ASN A 125 14.09 4.76 -4.24
CA ASN A 125 15.38 5.35 -3.90
C ASN A 125 15.57 5.39 -2.37
N GLU A 126 16.79 5.73 -1.91
CA GLU A 126 17.09 5.71 -0.47
C GLU A 126 16.22 6.68 0.34
N HIS A 127 15.87 7.86 -0.22
CA HIS A 127 14.98 8.81 0.45
C HIS A 127 13.57 8.23 0.64
N GLU A 128 12.99 7.63 -0.39
CA GLU A 128 11.68 6.96 -0.31
C GLU A 128 11.69 5.81 0.70
N ILE A 129 12.78 5.03 0.76
CA ILE A 129 12.97 3.96 1.76
C ILE A 129 13.00 4.55 3.18
N GLN A 130 13.64 5.69 3.41
CA GLN A 130 13.63 6.35 4.73
C GLN A 130 12.24 6.84 5.12
N LEU A 131 11.46 7.38 4.19
CA LEU A 131 10.06 7.79 4.44
C LEU A 131 9.19 6.57 4.80
N LEU A 132 9.33 5.46 4.08
CA LEU A 132 8.63 4.21 4.39
C LEU A 132 9.03 3.66 5.78
N LYS A 133 10.32 3.65 6.12
CA LYS A 133 10.80 3.29 7.46
C LYS A 133 10.20 4.16 8.55
N LYS A 134 10.13 5.47 8.33
CA LYS A 134 9.53 6.40 9.29
C LYS A 134 8.04 6.15 9.45
N SER A 135 7.33 5.94 8.34
CA SER A 135 5.90 5.60 8.36
C SER A 135 5.66 4.32 9.14
N GLN A 136 6.47 3.27 8.89
CA GLN A 136 6.36 1.98 9.58
C GLN A 136 6.66 2.09 11.09
N ALA A 137 7.68 2.87 11.47
CA ALA A 137 8.00 3.10 12.89
C ALA A 137 6.86 3.81 13.64
N LEU A 138 6.21 4.79 13.01
CA LEU A 138 5.03 5.47 13.57
C LEU A 138 3.83 4.53 13.69
N ASN A 139 3.66 3.61 12.75
CA ASN A 139 2.64 2.58 12.82
C ASN A 139 2.89 1.62 14.01
N VAL A 140 4.14 1.17 14.21
CA VAL A 140 4.52 0.36 15.38
C VAL A 140 4.19 1.06 16.69
N GLU A 141 4.54 2.35 16.82
CA GLU A 141 4.21 3.18 17.99
C GLU A 141 2.68 3.24 18.22
N ALA A 142 1.88 3.32 17.15
CA ALA A 142 0.43 3.32 17.25
C ALA A 142 -0.12 1.97 17.78
N PHE A 143 0.46 0.83 17.36
CA PHE A 143 0.13 -0.50 17.91
C PHE A 143 0.38 -0.58 19.43
N GLU A 144 1.55 -0.10 19.88
CA GLU A 144 1.93 -0.11 21.29
C GLU A 144 0.97 0.76 22.13
N ASN A 145 0.75 1.98 21.69
CA ASN A 145 -0.15 2.92 22.38
C ASN A 145 -1.60 2.40 22.42
N PHE A 146 -2.07 1.79 21.33
CA PHE A 146 -3.40 1.20 21.29
C PHE A 146 -3.53 0.00 22.23
N ALA A 147 -2.50 -0.87 22.32
CA ALA A 147 -2.50 -1.99 23.28
C ALA A 147 -2.60 -1.50 24.73
N GLU A 148 -1.81 -0.46 25.11
CA GLU A 148 -1.89 0.15 26.44
C GLU A 148 -3.27 0.76 26.72
N TYR A 149 -3.85 1.45 25.73
CA TYR A 149 -5.20 1.99 25.85
C TYR A 149 -6.23 0.89 26.10
N VAL A 150 -6.20 -0.21 25.31
CA VAL A 150 -7.16 -1.32 25.47
C VAL A 150 -7.06 -1.96 26.86
N LYS A 151 -5.84 -2.20 27.37
CA LYS A 151 -5.64 -2.68 28.75
C LYS A 151 -6.31 -1.79 29.77
N LYS A 152 -6.07 -0.49 29.66
CA LYS A 152 -6.60 0.51 30.62
C LYS A 152 -8.13 0.54 30.63
N ILE A 153 -8.76 0.58 29.45
CA ILE A 153 -10.22 0.76 29.37
C ILE A 153 -11.01 -0.53 29.53
N PHE A 154 -10.35 -1.71 29.49
CA PHE A 154 -11.04 -2.99 29.55
C PHE A 154 -11.83 -3.19 30.84
N ASP A 155 -11.27 -2.77 31.98
CA ASP A 155 -11.94 -2.87 33.29
C ASP A 155 -12.88 -1.67 33.56
N GLU A 156 -12.70 -0.56 32.84
CA GLU A 156 -13.49 0.68 33.04
C GLU A 156 -14.78 0.70 32.23
N LYS A 157 -14.87 -0.09 31.16
CA LYS A 157 -15.95 -0.01 30.18
C LYS A 157 -16.70 -1.33 30.06
N GLU A 158 -18.03 -1.27 30.22
CA GLU A 158 -18.91 -2.46 30.19
C GLU A 158 -18.84 -3.23 28.85
N SER A 159 -18.52 -2.58 27.73
CA SER A 159 -18.47 -3.25 26.43
C SER A 159 -17.53 -2.55 25.43
N LEU A 160 -16.59 -3.32 24.89
CA LEU A 160 -15.66 -2.93 23.84
C LEU A 160 -15.96 -3.70 22.57
N SER A 161 -16.85 -3.17 21.70
CA SER A 161 -17.16 -3.83 20.41
C SER A 161 -16.02 -3.65 19.42
N GLU A 162 -15.93 -4.55 18.42
CA GLU A 162 -14.97 -4.41 17.30
C GLU A 162 -15.07 -3.04 16.65
N ARG A 163 -16.30 -2.55 16.38
CA ARG A 163 -16.54 -1.24 15.78
C ARG A 163 -16.03 -0.09 16.65
N TYR A 164 -16.21 -0.16 17.97
CA TYR A 164 -15.67 0.83 18.89
C TYR A 164 -14.13 0.82 18.89
N LEU A 165 -13.54 -0.38 18.97
CA LEU A 165 -12.09 -0.53 18.98
C LEU A 165 -11.47 -0.08 17.66
N GLN A 166 -12.04 -0.45 16.49
CA GLN A 166 -11.59 0.02 15.19
C GLN A 166 -11.66 1.56 15.07
N HIS A 167 -12.74 2.17 15.60
CA HIS A 167 -12.84 3.62 15.63
C HIS A 167 -11.70 4.24 16.46
N LYS A 168 -11.39 3.65 17.62
CA LYS A 168 -10.30 4.10 18.48
C LYS A 168 -8.91 3.92 17.87
N VAL A 169 -8.67 2.85 17.13
CA VAL A 169 -7.43 2.66 16.38
C VAL A 169 -7.09 3.88 15.53
N LYS A 170 -8.08 4.49 14.89
CA LYS A 170 -7.87 5.69 14.04
C LYS A 170 -7.32 6.88 14.83
N ASP A 171 -7.77 7.08 16.07
CA ASP A 171 -7.27 8.17 16.93
C ASP A 171 -5.75 8.02 17.16
N PHE A 172 -5.26 6.78 17.38
CA PHE A 172 -3.84 6.49 17.57
C PHE A 172 -3.02 6.61 16.28
N LEU A 173 -3.58 6.22 15.14
CA LEU A 173 -2.92 6.34 13.84
C LEU A 173 -2.81 7.79 13.40
N THR A 174 -3.89 8.56 13.51
CA THR A 174 -3.92 9.94 12.99
C THR A 174 -3.26 10.95 13.92
N LYS A 175 -3.04 10.62 15.19
CA LYS A 175 -2.49 11.53 16.21
C LYS A 175 -3.17 12.91 16.15
N GLU A 176 -4.49 12.92 16.33
CA GLU A 176 -5.32 14.15 16.30
C GLU A 176 -5.25 14.92 14.97
N GLY A 177 -5.10 14.19 13.86
CA GLY A 177 -5.09 14.77 12.51
C GLY A 177 -3.70 15.18 11.99
N VAL A 178 -2.63 14.77 12.67
CA VAL A 178 -1.25 14.97 12.17
C VAL A 178 -0.93 14.08 10.98
N TYR A 179 -1.50 12.87 10.93
CA TYR A 179 -1.26 11.88 9.89
C TYR A 179 -2.57 11.41 9.24
N ASP A 180 -2.47 10.99 7.98
CA ASP A 180 -3.55 10.31 7.28
C ASP A 180 -3.46 8.79 7.45
N LEU A 181 -4.59 8.10 7.25
CA LEU A 181 -4.61 6.65 7.19
C LEU A 181 -4.10 6.16 5.82
N SER A 182 -3.32 5.07 5.81
CA SER A 182 -3.01 4.35 4.57
C SER A 182 -4.25 3.70 3.97
N PHE A 183 -5.09 3.15 4.86
CA PHE A 183 -6.36 2.49 4.56
C PHE A 183 -7.24 2.46 5.80
N GLU A 184 -8.50 2.03 5.63
CA GLU A 184 -9.42 1.82 6.75
C GLU A 184 -8.96 0.61 7.59
N PRO A 185 -8.61 0.76 8.88
CA PRO A 185 -8.07 -0.34 9.68
C PRO A 185 -9.03 -1.53 9.78
N ILE A 186 -8.49 -2.74 9.79
CA ILE A 186 -9.24 -3.98 10.02
C ILE A 186 -9.00 -4.42 11.46
N LEU A 187 -10.07 -4.52 12.24
CA LEU A 187 -10.03 -5.09 13.60
C LEU A 187 -11.10 -6.16 13.71
N ALA A 188 -10.67 -7.38 14.04
CA ALA A 188 -11.55 -8.52 14.14
C ALA A 188 -11.21 -9.43 15.34
N LEU A 189 -12.25 -9.92 15.99
CA LEU A 189 -12.14 -10.79 17.16
C LEU A 189 -12.47 -12.25 16.80
N ASN A 190 -11.67 -13.17 17.27
CA ASN A 190 -11.92 -14.62 17.19
C ASN A 190 -12.39 -15.08 15.80
N ALA A 191 -13.63 -15.60 15.70
CA ALA A 191 -14.20 -16.13 14.46
C ALA A 191 -14.41 -15.07 13.38
N ASN A 192 -14.61 -13.79 13.71
CA ASN A 192 -14.70 -12.73 12.70
C ASN A 192 -13.36 -12.53 11.97
N ALA A 193 -12.23 -12.77 12.65
CA ALA A 193 -10.89 -12.72 12.05
C ALA A 193 -10.67 -13.81 10.98
N SER A 194 -11.56 -14.81 10.86
CA SER A 194 -11.50 -15.79 9.76
C SER A 194 -11.83 -15.22 8.38
N LYS A 195 -12.14 -13.94 8.30
CA LYS A 195 -12.38 -13.19 7.07
C LYS A 195 -11.20 -12.22 6.84
N PRO A 196 -10.39 -12.37 5.80
CA PRO A 196 -9.22 -11.51 5.57
C PRO A 196 -9.53 -10.01 5.61
N HIS A 197 -10.68 -9.60 5.06
CA HIS A 197 -11.21 -8.22 5.09
C HIS A 197 -12.46 -8.15 5.97
N ALA A 198 -12.33 -8.53 7.25
CA ALA A 198 -13.43 -8.52 8.20
C ALA A 198 -14.01 -7.10 8.40
N LEU A 199 -15.34 -6.99 8.30
CA LEU A 199 -16.02 -5.78 8.73
C LEU A 199 -16.26 -5.82 10.24
N PRO A 200 -15.98 -4.72 10.97
CA PRO A 200 -16.08 -4.68 12.41
C PRO A 200 -17.54 -4.77 12.87
N SER A 201 -17.82 -5.67 13.78
CA SER A 201 -19.14 -5.90 14.35
C SER A 201 -19.43 -4.94 15.51
N ALA A 202 -20.68 -4.46 15.61
CA ALA A 202 -21.15 -3.72 16.77
C ALA A 202 -21.66 -4.64 17.90
N LYS A 203 -21.70 -5.98 17.65
CA LYS A 203 -22.28 -6.97 18.56
C LYS A 203 -21.26 -7.95 19.13
N ASP A 204 -20.05 -7.99 18.54
CA ASP A 204 -18.95 -8.82 19.04
C ASP A 204 -18.08 -7.94 19.94
N PHE A 205 -17.98 -8.35 21.21
CA PHE A 205 -17.31 -7.61 22.25
C PHE A 205 -16.04 -8.31 22.70
N LEU A 206 -15.00 -7.53 22.97
CA LEU A 206 -13.75 -8.03 23.51
C LEU A 206 -13.97 -8.65 24.90
N LYS A 207 -13.38 -9.82 25.11
CA LYS A 207 -13.32 -10.53 26.40
C LYS A 207 -11.90 -11.02 26.61
N ALA A 208 -11.54 -11.32 27.87
CA ALA A 208 -10.30 -12.02 28.17
C ALA A 208 -10.20 -13.31 27.35
N GLU A 209 -8.99 -13.66 26.95
CA GLU A 209 -8.65 -14.85 26.13
C GLU A 209 -9.15 -14.81 24.66
N HIS A 210 -9.72 -13.71 24.22
CA HIS A 210 -10.00 -13.52 22.80
C HIS A 210 -8.70 -13.37 21.98
N SER A 211 -8.77 -13.72 20.71
CA SER A 211 -7.79 -13.29 19.71
C SER A 211 -8.23 -11.97 19.08
N ILE A 212 -7.29 -11.09 18.83
CA ILE A 212 -7.49 -9.84 18.11
C ILE A 212 -6.57 -9.86 16.89
N LEU A 213 -7.15 -9.82 15.68
CA LEU A 213 -6.42 -9.49 14.47
C LEU A 213 -6.59 -8.00 14.25
N LEU A 214 -5.48 -7.28 14.17
CA LEU A 214 -5.43 -5.86 13.85
C LEU A 214 -4.49 -5.64 12.67
N ASP A 215 -5.02 -4.99 11.64
CA ASP A 215 -4.31 -4.59 10.43
C ASP A 215 -4.54 -3.11 10.22
N MET A 216 -3.45 -2.34 10.17
CA MET A 216 -3.53 -0.89 10.14
C MET A 216 -2.27 -0.24 9.55
N GLY A 217 -2.43 0.99 9.07
CA GLY A 217 -1.34 1.76 8.50
C GLY A 217 -1.62 3.27 8.47
N ILE A 218 -0.56 4.05 8.51
CA ILE A 218 -0.57 5.51 8.37
C ILE A 218 0.20 5.95 7.13
N LYS A 219 0.00 7.20 6.73
CA LYS A 219 0.85 7.88 5.75
C LYS A 219 1.74 8.90 6.44
N TYR A 220 3.04 8.78 6.22
CA TYR A 220 4.02 9.79 6.55
C TYR A 220 4.56 10.43 5.28
N GLU A 221 4.37 11.73 5.11
CA GLU A 221 4.72 12.44 3.86
C GLU A 221 4.25 11.69 2.60
N ARG A 222 2.99 11.23 2.63
CA ARG A 222 2.27 10.44 1.60
C ARG A 222 2.71 8.99 1.44
N TYR A 223 3.82 8.55 2.04
CA TYR A 223 4.27 7.15 1.99
C TYR A 223 3.52 6.31 3.02
N CYS A 224 2.91 5.23 2.54
CA CYS A 224 2.10 4.32 3.33
C CYS A 224 2.95 3.42 4.24
N SER A 225 2.44 3.11 5.42
CA SER A 225 2.83 1.92 6.18
C SER A 225 1.73 0.87 6.14
N ASP A 226 2.10 -0.36 6.43
CA ASP A 226 1.21 -1.50 6.50
C ASP A 226 1.72 -2.52 7.50
N ARG A 227 0.86 -2.97 8.39
CA ARG A 227 1.24 -3.95 9.40
C ARG A 227 0.04 -4.67 9.96
N THR A 228 0.09 -6.00 9.97
CA THR A 228 -0.89 -6.85 10.67
C THR A 228 -0.25 -7.58 11.82
N ARG A 229 -0.97 -7.64 12.93
CA ARG A 229 -0.68 -8.56 14.04
C ARG A 229 -1.95 -9.25 14.50
N THR A 230 -1.80 -10.53 14.80
CA THR A 230 -2.81 -11.28 15.53
C THR A 230 -2.29 -11.56 16.94
N ALA A 231 -3.01 -11.12 17.96
CA ALA A 231 -2.58 -11.21 19.35
C ALA A 231 -3.61 -11.92 20.22
N PHE A 232 -3.13 -12.59 21.27
CA PHE A 232 -3.94 -13.11 22.37
C PHE A 232 -4.20 -11.98 23.37
N PHE A 233 -5.44 -11.78 23.74
CA PHE A 233 -5.81 -10.75 24.69
C PHE A 233 -5.79 -11.27 26.14
N ASP A 234 -4.73 -10.92 26.86
CA ASP A 234 -4.69 -10.97 28.33
C ASP A 234 -4.76 -9.54 28.85
N PRO A 235 -5.78 -9.15 29.65
CA PRO A 235 -5.90 -7.79 30.17
C PRO A 235 -4.69 -7.31 30.96
N LYS A 236 -3.88 -8.23 31.51
CA LYS A 236 -2.70 -7.91 32.33
C LYS A 236 -1.43 -7.72 31.51
N ASP A 237 -1.34 -8.44 30.36
CA ASP A 237 -0.11 -8.50 29.56
C ASP A 237 -0.43 -8.51 28.05
N PHE A 238 -1.24 -7.55 27.61
CA PHE A 238 -1.64 -7.45 26.21
C PHE A 238 -0.63 -6.65 25.39
N VAL A 239 -0.08 -7.29 24.33
CA VAL A 239 0.86 -6.69 23.39
C VAL A 239 0.67 -7.23 21.98
N PHE A 240 0.94 -6.42 20.95
CA PHE A 240 0.96 -6.84 19.55
C PHE A 240 2.38 -7.18 19.07
N THR A 241 3.05 -8.09 19.76
CA THR A 241 4.37 -8.61 19.34
C THR A 241 4.24 -9.80 18.40
N ARG A 242 5.33 -10.24 17.82
CA ARG A 242 5.40 -11.50 17.03
C ARG A 242 5.38 -12.76 17.90
N GLU A 243 5.71 -12.63 19.19
CA GLU A 243 5.64 -13.71 20.13
C GLU A 243 4.29 -13.67 20.83
N GLN A 244 3.46 -14.69 20.59
CA GLN A 244 2.15 -14.83 21.19
C GLN A 244 1.99 -16.20 21.83
N SER A 245 1.17 -16.26 22.89
CA SER A 245 0.90 -17.51 23.62
C SER A 245 -0.60 -17.69 23.82
N PHE A 246 -1.23 -18.41 22.89
CA PHE A 246 -2.64 -18.75 22.97
C PHE A 246 -2.85 -19.94 23.90
N LYS A 247 -3.83 -19.89 24.81
CA LYS A 247 -4.20 -21.03 25.68
C LYS A 247 -4.77 -22.22 24.90
N ASP A 248 -5.49 -21.92 23.81
CA ASP A 248 -6.01 -22.92 22.87
C ASP A 248 -4.86 -23.46 22.00
N LYS A 249 -4.60 -24.78 22.13
CA LYS A 249 -3.48 -25.42 21.43
C LYS A 249 -3.60 -25.44 19.91
N GLU A 250 -4.83 -25.46 19.38
CA GLU A 250 -5.06 -25.44 17.94
C GLU A 250 -4.80 -24.04 17.39
N ARG A 251 -5.26 -22.99 18.08
CA ARG A 251 -4.94 -21.59 17.73
C ARG A 251 -3.45 -21.33 17.80
N GLN A 252 -2.76 -21.81 18.84
CA GLN A 252 -1.30 -21.70 18.94
C GLN A 252 -0.61 -22.37 17.76
N LYS A 253 -1.00 -23.61 17.43
CA LYS A 253 -0.44 -24.33 16.28
C LYS A 253 -0.62 -23.54 14.97
N ILE A 254 -1.81 -22.99 14.72
CA ILE A 254 -2.09 -22.21 13.51
C ILE A 254 -1.25 -20.93 13.48
N TYR A 255 -1.13 -20.26 14.64
CA TYR A 255 -0.28 -19.05 14.78
C TYR A 255 1.19 -19.37 14.45
N ASP A 256 1.72 -20.44 15.01
CA ASP A 256 3.12 -20.84 14.81
C ASP A 256 3.40 -21.19 13.34
N ILE A 257 2.46 -21.82 12.64
CA ILE A 257 2.57 -22.12 11.19
C ILE A 257 2.65 -20.82 10.37
N VAL A 258 1.81 -19.82 10.66
CA VAL A 258 1.83 -18.54 9.94
C VAL A 258 3.13 -17.78 10.24
N LYS A 259 3.60 -17.81 11.48
CA LYS A 259 4.87 -17.21 11.88
C LYS A 259 6.05 -17.87 11.14
N GLU A 260 6.10 -19.22 11.11
CA GLU A 260 7.12 -19.97 10.36
C GLU A 260 7.08 -19.64 8.87
N ALA A 261 5.89 -19.55 8.27
CA ALA A 261 5.71 -19.21 6.87
C ALA A 261 6.27 -17.81 6.53
N GLN A 262 6.02 -16.82 7.41
CA GLN A 262 6.54 -15.47 7.25
C GLN A 262 8.06 -15.44 7.39
N GLU A 263 8.61 -16.09 8.40
CA GLU A 263 10.06 -16.16 8.65
C GLU A 263 10.79 -16.83 7.49
N LYS A 264 10.25 -17.93 6.96
CA LYS A 264 10.81 -18.62 5.80
C LYS A 264 10.79 -17.74 4.55
N ALA A 265 9.71 -16.99 4.32
CA ALA A 265 9.63 -16.06 3.20
C ALA A 265 10.67 -14.93 3.35
N ILE A 266 10.71 -14.22 4.47
CA ILE A 266 11.65 -13.12 4.72
C ILE A 266 13.10 -13.61 4.60
N SER A 267 13.43 -14.73 5.24
CA SER A 267 14.79 -15.28 5.20
C SER A 267 15.18 -15.87 3.83
N GLY A 268 14.21 -16.32 3.04
CA GLY A 268 14.43 -17.00 1.76
C GLY A 268 14.44 -16.10 0.54
N ILE A 269 13.74 -14.96 0.54
CA ILE A 269 13.61 -14.07 -0.61
C ILE A 269 14.96 -13.45 -1.00
N ARG A 270 15.25 -13.44 -2.32
CA ARG A 270 16.47 -12.89 -2.90
C ARG A 270 16.15 -12.07 -4.15
N ALA A 271 16.99 -11.10 -4.46
CA ALA A 271 17.00 -10.47 -5.79
C ALA A 271 17.16 -11.54 -6.89
N GLY A 272 16.47 -11.36 -7.99
CA GLY A 272 16.45 -12.31 -9.12
C GLY A 272 15.34 -13.38 -9.03
N MET A 273 14.71 -13.58 -7.89
CA MET A 273 13.51 -14.42 -7.76
C MET A 273 12.31 -13.74 -8.40
N THR A 274 11.37 -14.52 -8.90
CA THR A 274 10.06 -14.03 -9.30
C THR A 274 9.16 -13.84 -8.07
N GLY A 275 8.15 -12.96 -8.17
CA GLY A 275 7.14 -12.84 -7.12
C GLY A 275 6.40 -14.15 -6.83
N LYS A 276 6.28 -15.04 -7.84
CA LYS A 276 5.74 -16.40 -7.69
C LYS A 276 6.63 -17.30 -6.83
N GLU A 277 7.94 -17.29 -7.06
CA GLU A 277 8.89 -18.06 -6.24
C GLU A 277 8.91 -17.56 -4.80
N ALA A 278 8.85 -16.25 -4.61
CA ALA A 278 8.76 -15.62 -3.29
C ALA A 278 7.44 -16.01 -2.55
N ASP A 279 6.28 -15.99 -3.22
CA ASP A 279 5.00 -16.47 -2.67
C ASP A 279 5.10 -17.95 -2.29
N GLY A 280 5.78 -18.76 -3.11
CA GLY A 280 5.97 -20.19 -2.87
C GLY A 280 6.67 -20.51 -1.54
N LEU A 281 7.52 -19.62 -1.03
CA LEU A 281 8.22 -19.82 0.24
C LEU A 281 7.25 -19.86 1.43
N ALA A 282 6.31 -18.91 1.51
CA ALA A 282 5.31 -18.87 2.58
C ALA A 282 4.19 -19.88 2.33
N ARG A 283 3.65 -19.90 1.12
CA ARG A 283 2.54 -20.77 0.75
C ARG A 283 2.88 -22.26 0.86
N GLY A 284 4.13 -22.63 0.56
CA GLY A 284 4.63 -23.99 0.73
C GLY A 284 4.54 -24.45 2.17
N VAL A 285 5.01 -23.65 3.14
CA VAL A 285 4.91 -23.99 4.59
C VAL A 285 3.45 -24.25 4.98
N ILE A 286 2.56 -23.31 4.68
CA ILE A 286 1.14 -23.43 5.06
C ILE A 286 0.49 -24.67 4.41
N SER A 287 0.86 -24.98 3.16
CA SER A 287 0.34 -26.14 2.42
C SER A 287 0.87 -27.48 2.97
N ASP A 288 2.13 -27.54 3.35
CA ASP A 288 2.77 -28.73 3.92
C ASP A 288 2.14 -29.13 5.26
N TYR A 289 1.65 -28.14 6.04
CA TYR A 289 0.86 -28.39 7.25
C TYR A 289 -0.62 -28.70 6.98
N GLY A 290 -1.07 -28.73 5.70
CA GLY A 290 -2.45 -29.05 5.32
C GLY A 290 -3.44 -27.89 5.38
N TYR A 291 -2.97 -26.63 5.53
CA TYR A 291 -3.82 -25.43 5.62
C TYR A 291 -3.86 -24.61 4.33
N GLY A 292 -3.28 -25.08 3.22
CA GLY A 292 -3.18 -24.32 1.97
C GLY A 292 -4.50 -23.76 1.45
N GLN A 293 -5.63 -24.49 1.63
CA GLN A 293 -6.97 -24.05 1.25
C GLN A 293 -7.48 -22.84 2.05
N TYR A 294 -6.90 -22.55 3.20
CA TYR A 294 -7.25 -21.44 4.08
C TYR A 294 -6.33 -20.21 3.91
N PHE A 295 -5.35 -20.26 3.01
CA PHE A 295 -4.52 -19.12 2.62
C PHE A 295 -4.98 -18.60 1.24
N THR A 296 -5.92 -17.68 1.25
CA THR A 296 -6.74 -17.31 0.10
C THR A 296 -6.30 -16.05 -0.66
N HIS A 297 -5.25 -15.35 -0.20
CA HIS A 297 -4.72 -14.12 -0.82
C HIS A 297 -3.25 -14.25 -1.18
N SER A 298 -2.66 -13.21 -1.75
CA SER A 298 -1.23 -13.10 -2.06
C SER A 298 -0.39 -13.09 -0.78
N THR A 299 0.85 -13.54 -0.86
CA THR A 299 1.79 -13.42 0.26
C THR A 299 2.17 -11.97 0.54
N GLY A 300 1.97 -11.05 -0.44
CA GLY A 300 2.24 -9.64 -0.25
C GLY A 300 2.08 -8.82 -1.52
N HIS A 301 2.30 -7.52 -1.37
CA HIS A 301 2.20 -6.51 -2.42
C HIS A 301 3.22 -5.40 -2.21
N GLY A 302 3.61 -4.73 -3.29
CA GLY A 302 4.40 -3.51 -3.22
C GLY A 302 3.66 -2.40 -2.48
N ILE A 303 4.41 -1.50 -1.87
CA ILE A 303 3.90 -0.37 -1.11
C ILE A 303 4.75 0.86 -1.37
N GLY A 304 4.15 2.03 -1.30
CA GLY A 304 4.82 3.31 -1.50
C GLY A 304 3.86 4.45 -1.29
N LEU A 305 3.61 5.24 -2.34
CA LEU A 305 2.56 6.27 -2.35
C LEU A 305 1.16 5.66 -2.39
N ASP A 306 0.98 4.53 -3.10
CA ASP A 306 -0.22 3.71 -2.99
C ASP A 306 0.00 2.63 -1.92
N ILE A 307 -1.07 2.26 -1.21
CA ILE A 307 -1.05 1.12 -0.29
C ILE A 307 -0.77 -0.19 -1.05
N HIS A 308 -1.36 -0.37 -2.22
CA HIS A 308 -1.10 -1.50 -3.10
C HIS A 308 -0.47 -1.03 -4.42
N GLU A 309 0.80 -1.38 -4.62
CA GLU A 309 1.49 -1.16 -5.89
C GLU A 309 2.36 -2.38 -6.28
N LEU A 310 3.20 -2.23 -7.29
CA LEU A 310 4.13 -3.29 -7.70
C LEU A 310 5.36 -3.33 -6.78
N PRO A 311 5.97 -4.55 -6.58
CA PRO A 311 5.59 -5.85 -7.16
C PRO A 311 4.49 -6.57 -6.37
N TYR A 312 3.78 -7.51 -7.01
CA TYR A 312 2.94 -8.47 -6.27
C TYR A 312 3.73 -9.73 -5.94
N ILE A 313 3.60 -10.19 -4.67
CA ILE A 313 4.17 -11.46 -4.20
C ILE A 313 3.04 -12.48 -4.18
N SER A 314 2.81 -13.12 -5.32
CA SER A 314 1.66 -13.99 -5.53
C SER A 314 1.99 -15.14 -6.49
N SER A 315 1.19 -16.20 -6.43
CA SER A 315 1.35 -17.39 -7.27
C SER A 315 1.29 -17.13 -8.79
N ARG A 316 0.87 -15.92 -9.21
CA ARG A 316 0.75 -15.51 -10.62
C ARG A 316 1.80 -14.47 -11.03
N SER A 317 2.60 -13.96 -10.10
CA SER A 317 3.53 -12.85 -10.37
C SER A 317 4.82 -13.35 -11.04
N GLY A 318 5.03 -12.96 -12.29
CA GLY A 318 6.30 -13.16 -13.01
C GLY A 318 7.30 -12.02 -12.82
N THR A 319 7.00 -11.00 -12.01
CA THR A 319 7.90 -9.87 -11.77
C THR A 319 9.16 -10.34 -11.09
N ILE A 320 10.33 -10.03 -11.67
CA ILE A 320 11.64 -10.30 -11.08
C ILE A 320 11.86 -9.29 -9.96
N LEU A 321 12.20 -9.76 -8.76
CA LEU A 321 12.52 -8.92 -7.60
C LEU A 321 13.92 -8.32 -7.76
N GLU A 322 14.02 -7.02 -7.57
CA GLU A 322 15.25 -6.24 -7.76
C GLU A 322 15.56 -5.40 -6.50
N GLU A 323 16.82 -4.96 -6.38
CA GLU A 323 17.26 -4.01 -5.34
C GLU A 323 16.38 -2.76 -5.29
N GLY A 324 16.03 -2.32 -4.09
CA GLY A 324 15.16 -1.16 -3.85
C GLY A 324 13.67 -1.42 -3.98
N MET A 325 13.22 -2.63 -4.33
CA MET A 325 11.81 -2.98 -4.25
C MET A 325 11.39 -3.13 -2.79
N VAL A 326 10.24 -2.54 -2.44
CA VAL A 326 9.63 -2.62 -1.09
C VAL A 326 8.25 -3.25 -1.22
N PHE A 327 7.97 -4.25 -0.35
CA PHE A 327 6.70 -4.98 -0.38
C PHE A 327 6.37 -5.61 0.98
N SER A 328 5.10 -5.96 1.21
CA SER A 328 4.65 -6.69 2.38
C SER A 328 4.96 -8.19 2.29
N ILE A 329 5.13 -8.83 3.45
CA ILE A 329 5.11 -10.29 3.63
C ILE A 329 4.09 -10.58 4.72
N GLU A 330 2.92 -11.06 4.30
CA GLU A 330 1.70 -11.13 5.12
C GLU A 330 0.95 -12.47 5.02
N PRO A 331 1.60 -13.62 5.12
CA PRO A 331 0.88 -14.89 5.08
C PRO A 331 -0.21 -14.96 6.15
N GLY A 332 -1.30 -15.68 5.83
CA GLY A 332 -2.40 -15.85 6.76
C GLY A 332 -3.12 -17.18 6.58
N ILE A 333 -3.75 -17.64 7.66
CA ILE A 333 -4.65 -18.80 7.70
C ILE A 333 -5.99 -18.35 8.27
N TYR A 334 -7.08 -18.60 7.54
CA TYR A 334 -8.43 -18.15 7.89
C TYR A 334 -9.40 -19.32 7.88
N ILE A 335 -9.72 -19.86 9.07
CA ILE A 335 -10.61 -21.02 9.23
C ILE A 335 -12.02 -20.52 9.52
N PRO A 336 -12.99 -20.69 8.58
CA PRO A 336 -14.33 -20.16 8.72
C PRO A 336 -15.01 -20.53 10.04
N GLY A 337 -15.54 -19.54 10.74
CA GLY A 337 -16.26 -19.72 12.00
C GLY A 337 -15.40 -20.06 13.21
N PHE A 338 -14.08 -20.15 13.06
CA PHE A 338 -13.16 -20.49 14.14
C PHE A 338 -12.15 -19.39 14.45
N PHE A 339 -11.18 -19.15 13.54
CA PHE A 339 -10.02 -18.32 13.83
C PHE A 339 -9.34 -17.81 12.56
N GLY A 340 -8.75 -16.63 12.61
CA GLY A 340 -7.91 -16.08 11.57
C GLY A 340 -6.62 -15.54 12.14
N VAL A 341 -5.53 -15.78 11.42
CA VAL A 341 -4.19 -15.26 11.72
C VAL A 341 -3.60 -14.63 10.48
N ARG A 342 -3.06 -13.43 10.62
CA ARG A 342 -2.12 -12.79 9.69
C ARG A 342 -1.00 -12.17 10.49
N ILE A 343 0.23 -12.32 9.99
CA ILE A 343 1.42 -11.66 10.53
C ILE A 343 2.09 -11.00 9.34
N GLU A 344 2.27 -9.69 9.42
CA GLU A 344 2.75 -8.88 8.32
C GLU A 344 3.86 -7.94 8.74
N ASP A 345 4.89 -7.88 7.94
CA ASP A 345 5.93 -6.86 7.99
C ASP A 345 6.32 -6.43 6.58
N LEU A 346 6.82 -5.20 6.45
CA LEU A 346 7.38 -4.69 5.21
C LEU A 346 8.86 -5.08 5.10
N VAL A 347 9.27 -5.40 3.89
CA VAL A 347 10.68 -5.68 3.56
C VAL A 347 11.13 -4.84 2.38
N VAL A 348 12.43 -4.55 2.34
CA VAL A 348 13.13 -3.99 1.18
C VAL A 348 14.15 -5.00 0.67
N ILE A 349 14.29 -5.14 -0.65
CA ILE A 349 15.42 -5.89 -1.23
C ILE A 349 16.66 -5.01 -1.12
N LYS A 350 17.62 -5.45 -0.31
CA LYS A 350 18.91 -4.79 -0.11
C LYS A 350 20.01 -5.85 0.03
N ASN A 351 21.18 -5.61 -0.57
CA ASN A 351 22.28 -6.60 -0.58
C ASN A 351 21.82 -7.99 -1.08
N SER A 352 21.00 -8.01 -2.11
CA SER A 352 20.37 -9.20 -2.70
C SER A 352 19.44 -9.99 -1.77
N ARG A 353 18.99 -9.45 -0.64
CA ARG A 353 18.14 -10.11 0.36
C ARG A 353 16.96 -9.24 0.76
N ALA A 354 15.89 -9.85 1.27
CA ALA A 354 14.85 -9.14 1.95
C ALA A 354 15.33 -8.74 3.35
N GLU A 355 15.28 -7.45 3.66
CA GLU A 355 15.58 -6.87 4.97
C GLU A 355 14.30 -6.20 5.49
N LEU A 356 13.99 -6.38 6.78
CA LEU A 356 12.86 -5.71 7.43
C LEU A 356 13.04 -4.18 7.40
N LEU A 357 11.93 -3.47 7.20
CA LEU A 357 11.89 -2.02 7.24
C LEU A 357 11.83 -1.50 8.67
#